data_dc9f718a516843bcce973352b6c51d55
#
_entry.id   dc9f718a516843bcce973352b6c51d55
#
_cell.length_a   1.000
_cell.length_b   1.000
_cell.length_c   1.000
_cell.angle_alpha   90.00
_cell.angle_beta   90.00
_cell.angle_gamma   90.00
#
_symmetry.space_group_name_H-M   'P 1'
#
loop_
_entity.id
_entity.type
_entity.pdbx_description
1 polymer ?
#
loop_
_entity_poly.entity_id
_entity_poly.type
_entity_poly.pdbx_seq_one_letter_code
_entity_poly.pdbx_strand_id
1 'polypeptide(L)'
;MCSSDLKGSKAFLQISVGVSTQYDETVMENVELHQLALRSEILGAVSEFAVEQIEGKTGRDDLSARIKDAINVKLEELEGFGGVEGVFFTSFVLQ
;
A
#
# COMPACT_ATOMS: atom_id res chain seq x y z
N MET A 1 -0.30 -8.38 -5.69
CA MET A 1 -0.74 -8.98 -4.41
C MET A 1 0.43 -9.02 -3.46
N CYS A 2 0.22 -8.59 -2.23
CA CYS A 2 1.26 -8.60 -1.19
C CYS A 2 0.82 -9.46 -0.02
N SER A 3 1.78 -10.16 0.58
CA SER A 3 1.53 -10.98 1.77
C SER A 3 2.57 -10.60 2.82
N SER A 4 2.16 -10.50 4.08
CA SER A 4 3.06 -10.07 5.15
C SER A 4 2.57 -10.55 6.51
N ASP A 5 3.51 -10.75 7.43
CA ASP A 5 3.20 -10.96 8.83
C ASP A 5 2.98 -9.62 9.50
N LEU A 6 2.00 -9.54 10.39
CA LEU A 6 1.68 -8.34 11.12
C LEU A 6 2.58 -8.18 12.34
N LYS A 7 2.83 -6.93 12.70
CA LYS A 7 3.66 -6.58 13.84
C LYS A 7 3.12 -7.18 15.13
N GLY A 8 4.01 -7.88 15.87
CA GLY A 8 3.67 -8.44 17.16
C GLY A 8 2.61 -9.53 17.14
N SER A 9 2.34 -10.12 15.98
CA SER A 9 1.27 -11.08 15.80
C SER A 9 1.74 -12.26 14.97
N LYS A 10 1.09 -13.40 15.15
CA LYS A 10 1.25 -14.57 14.29
C LYS A 10 0.24 -14.56 13.15
N ALA A 11 -0.63 -13.54 13.08
CA ALA A 11 -1.61 -13.42 12.03
C ALA A 11 -0.93 -13.16 10.69
N PHE A 12 -1.55 -13.67 9.65
CA PHE A 12 -1.09 -13.51 8.28
C PHE A 12 -2.08 -12.62 7.53
N LEU A 13 -1.56 -11.60 6.85
CA LEU A 13 -2.37 -10.69 6.05
C LEU A 13 -2.00 -10.84 4.59
N GLN A 14 -3.01 -11.08 3.77
CA GLN A 14 -2.87 -11.10 2.32
C GLN A 14 -3.73 -10.00 1.74
N ILE A 15 -3.12 -9.09 0.99
CA ILE A 15 -3.82 -7.98 0.38
C ILE A 15 -3.48 -7.82 -1.08
N SER A 16 -4.45 -7.32 -1.83
CA SER A 16 -4.24 -6.83 -3.19
C SER A 16 -4.61 -5.35 -3.18
N VAL A 17 -3.73 -4.55 -3.73
CA VAL A 17 -3.84 -3.09 -3.69
C VAL A 17 -4.05 -2.54 -5.10
N GLY A 18 -5.05 -1.69 -5.23
CA GLY A 18 -5.26 -0.89 -6.44
C GLY A 18 -4.95 0.56 -6.15
N VAL A 19 -4.54 1.29 -7.18
CA VAL A 19 -4.27 2.72 -7.06
C VAL A 19 -5.12 3.50 -8.06
N SER A 20 -5.44 4.74 -7.70
CA SER A 20 -6.15 5.64 -8.59
C SER A 20 -5.40 6.96 -8.71
N THR A 21 -5.57 7.62 -9.83
CA THR A 21 -4.93 8.90 -10.09
C THR A 21 -5.82 9.75 -11.00
N GLN A 22 -5.72 11.07 -10.84
CA GLN A 22 -6.38 12.03 -11.71
C GLN A 22 -5.44 12.48 -12.84
N TYR A 23 -4.20 12.05 -12.80
CA TYR A 23 -3.22 12.40 -13.81
C TYR A 23 -3.32 11.44 -14.99
N ASP A 24 -2.48 11.63 -15.98
CA ASP A 24 -2.47 10.81 -17.17
C ASP A 24 -1.83 9.43 -16.93
N GLU A 25 -1.59 8.70 -18.01
CA GLU A 25 -1.04 7.36 -17.95
C GLU A 25 0.36 7.29 -17.37
N THR A 26 1.08 8.42 -17.30
CA THR A 26 2.45 8.45 -16.79
C THR A 26 2.52 7.93 -15.36
N VAL A 27 1.56 8.28 -14.51
CA VAL A 27 1.55 7.82 -13.11
C VAL A 27 1.38 6.30 -13.07
N MET A 28 0.45 5.77 -13.85
CA MET A 28 0.22 4.33 -13.88
C MET A 28 1.41 3.57 -14.45
N GLU A 29 2.06 4.13 -15.46
CA GLU A 29 3.29 3.56 -16.01
C GLU A 29 4.41 3.53 -14.97
N ASN A 30 4.55 4.60 -14.18
CA ASN A 30 5.54 4.64 -13.12
C ASN A 30 5.26 3.63 -12.03
N VAL A 31 3.99 3.45 -11.66
CA VAL A 31 3.59 2.43 -10.68
C VAL A 31 3.97 1.05 -11.18
N GLU A 32 3.67 0.75 -12.43
CA GLU A 32 3.99 -0.54 -13.02
C GLU A 32 5.50 -0.77 -13.15
N LEU A 33 6.23 0.26 -13.59
CA LEU A 33 7.66 0.18 -13.77
C LEU A 33 8.38 -0.11 -12.45
N HIS A 34 7.92 0.49 -11.35
CA HIS A 34 8.56 0.38 -10.04
C HIS A 34 7.83 -0.55 -9.08
N GLN A 35 7.02 -1.47 -9.60
CA GLN A 35 6.15 -2.29 -8.75
C GLN A 35 6.90 -3.09 -7.68
N LEU A 36 8.11 -3.53 -7.94
CA LEU A 36 8.90 -4.27 -6.94
C LEU A 36 9.29 -3.37 -5.77
N ALA A 37 9.75 -2.15 -6.08
CA ALA A 37 10.09 -1.18 -5.04
C ALA A 37 8.85 -0.76 -4.26
N LEU A 38 7.73 -0.56 -4.95
CA LEU A 38 6.47 -0.18 -4.29
C LEU A 38 5.94 -1.30 -3.41
N ARG A 39 6.08 -2.56 -3.82
CA ARG A 39 5.72 -3.69 -2.97
C ARG A 39 6.50 -3.68 -1.67
N SER A 40 7.80 -3.41 -1.74
CA SER A 40 8.64 -3.31 -0.56
C SER A 40 8.14 -2.22 0.38
N GLU A 41 7.76 -1.06 -0.16
CA GLU A 41 7.22 0.02 0.64
C GLU A 41 5.87 -0.34 1.27
N ILE A 42 5.03 -1.04 0.53
CA ILE A 42 3.75 -1.53 1.05
C ILE A 42 3.96 -2.52 2.20
N LEU A 43 4.89 -3.45 2.05
CA LEU A 43 5.21 -4.40 3.11
C LEU A 43 5.72 -3.67 4.35
N GLY A 44 6.55 -2.65 4.18
CA GLY A 44 7.03 -1.83 5.28
C GLY A 44 5.88 -1.12 6.00
N ALA A 45 4.95 -0.55 5.25
CA ALA A 45 3.79 0.12 5.82
C ALA A 45 2.90 -0.86 6.60
N VAL A 46 2.62 -2.03 6.02
CA VAL A 46 1.81 -3.06 6.68
C VAL A 46 2.45 -3.52 7.98
N SER A 47 3.77 -3.67 8.01
CA SER A 47 4.48 -4.15 9.18
C SER A 47 4.41 -3.19 10.37
N GLU A 48 4.04 -1.94 10.15
CA GLU A 48 3.84 -0.96 11.22
C GLU A 48 2.53 -1.16 11.99
N PHE A 49 1.61 -1.98 11.46
CA PHE A 49 0.28 -2.15 12.03
C PHE A 49 0.16 -3.50 12.73
N ALA A 50 -0.51 -3.49 13.89
CA ALA A 50 -0.88 -4.71 14.60
C ALA A 50 -2.25 -5.19 14.08
N VAL A 51 -2.55 -6.48 14.31
CA VAL A 51 -3.81 -7.07 13.83
C VAL A 51 -5.02 -6.34 14.36
N GLU A 52 -5.00 -5.91 15.62
CA GLU A 52 -6.09 -5.20 16.28
C GLU A 52 -6.40 -3.88 15.59
N GLN A 53 -5.40 -3.24 15.00
CA GLN A 53 -5.55 -1.94 14.35
C GLN A 53 -6.30 -2.05 13.02
N ILE A 54 -6.18 -3.17 12.34
CA ILE A 54 -6.73 -3.32 10.98
C ILE A 54 -7.95 -4.26 10.89
N GLU A 55 -8.48 -4.72 12.02
CA GLU A 55 -9.71 -5.51 12.03
C GLU A 55 -10.93 -4.67 11.69
N GLY A 56 -10.93 -3.38 12.03
CA GLY A 56 -12.02 -2.48 11.75
C GLY A 56 -11.79 -1.61 10.52
N LYS A 57 -12.86 -0.97 10.06
CA LYS A 57 -12.81 -0.10 8.89
C LYS A 57 -11.85 1.08 9.09
N THR A 58 -11.86 1.71 10.26
CA THR A 58 -10.99 2.85 10.56
C THR A 58 -9.52 2.48 10.43
N GLY A 59 -9.14 1.33 10.96
CA GLY A 59 -7.77 0.85 10.84
C GLY A 59 -7.37 0.55 9.40
N ARG A 60 -8.30 0.00 8.60
CA ARG A 60 -8.05 -0.25 7.19
C ARG A 60 -7.91 1.05 6.41
N ASP A 61 -8.70 2.06 6.76
CA ASP A 61 -8.58 3.39 6.14
C ASP A 61 -7.22 4.01 6.48
N ASP A 62 -6.78 3.88 7.72
CA ASP A 62 -5.46 4.36 8.14
C ASP A 62 -4.35 3.62 7.40
N LEU A 63 -4.50 2.31 7.24
CA LEU A 63 -3.53 1.51 6.49
C LEU A 63 -3.47 1.93 5.03
N SER A 64 -4.62 2.14 4.39
CA SER A 64 -4.63 2.57 2.99
C SER A 64 -4.01 3.95 2.81
N ALA A 65 -4.25 4.86 3.75
CA ALA A 65 -3.64 6.19 3.72
C ALA A 65 -2.12 6.09 3.89
N ARG A 66 -1.65 5.23 4.79
CA ARG A 66 -0.22 5.01 4.99
C ARG A 66 0.45 4.40 3.76
N ILE A 67 -0.23 3.46 3.12
CA ILE A 67 0.26 2.84 1.87
C ILE A 67 0.35 3.89 0.76
N LYS A 68 -0.69 4.73 0.61
CA LYS A 68 -0.69 5.80 -0.38
C LYS A 68 0.51 6.72 -0.19
N ASP A 69 0.75 7.12 1.05
CA ASP A 69 1.85 7.99 1.40
C ASP A 69 3.20 7.34 1.04
N ALA A 70 3.37 6.08 1.41
CA ALA A 70 4.60 5.34 1.12
C ALA A 70 4.84 5.22 -0.39
N ILE A 71 3.79 4.95 -1.16
CA ILE A 71 3.89 4.85 -2.61
C ILE A 71 4.30 6.20 -3.22
N ASN A 72 3.64 7.28 -2.81
CA ASN A 72 3.95 8.61 -3.33
C ASN A 72 5.36 9.05 -2.99
N VAL A 73 5.80 8.83 -1.75
CA VAL A 73 7.16 9.17 -1.34
C VAL A 73 8.18 8.41 -2.20
N LYS A 74 7.94 7.13 -2.42
CA LYS A 74 8.87 6.33 -3.23
C LYS A 74 8.88 6.77 -4.70
N LEU A 75 7.72 7.07 -5.25
CA LEU A 75 7.64 7.56 -6.63
C LEU A 75 8.31 8.93 -6.79
N GLU A 76 8.19 9.79 -5.79
CA GLU A 76 8.90 11.07 -5.80
C GLU A 76 10.41 10.87 -5.81
N GLU A 77 10.89 9.89 -5.05
CA GLU A 77 12.30 9.52 -5.02
C GLU A 77 12.79 9.01 -6.38
N LEU A 78 12.01 8.18 -7.03
CA LEU A 78 12.42 7.48 -8.25
C LEU A 78 12.14 8.28 -9.51
N GLU A 79 11.06 9.03 -9.56
CA GLU A 79 10.59 9.73 -10.76
C GLU A 79 10.42 11.23 -10.56
N GLY A 80 10.60 11.74 -9.36
CA GLY A 80 10.40 13.14 -9.04
C GLY A 80 8.96 13.56 -8.88
N PHE A 81 8.01 12.63 -8.95
CA PHE A 81 6.59 12.92 -8.88
C PHE A 81 5.80 11.67 -8.48
N GLY A 82 4.94 11.80 -7.47
CA GLY A 82 4.09 10.69 -7.02
C GLY A 82 2.80 10.59 -7.81
N GLY A 83 1.84 11.44 -7.49
CA GLY A 83 0.60 11.56 -8.24
C GLY A 83 -0.47 10.52 -7.96
N VAL A 84 -0.27 9.60 -7.02
CA VAL A 84 -1.30 8.64 -6.63
C VAL A 84 -2.31 9.35 -5.73
N GLU A 85 -3.57 9.37 -6.16
CA GLU A 85 -4.65 10.06 -5.45
C GLU A 85 -5.35 9.18 -4.43
N GLY A 86 -5.40 7.89 -4.67
CA GLY A 86 -6.08 6.96 -3.78
C GLY A 86 -5.50 5.57 -3.85
N VAL A 87 -5.65 4.86 -2.74
CA VAL A 87 -5.28 3.45 -2.61
C VAL A 87 -6.49 2.72 -2.06
N PHE A 88 -6.80 1.57 -2.64
CA PHE A 88 -7.91 0.74 -2.18
C PHE A 88 -7.51 -0.72 -2.22
N PHE A 89 -8.18 -1.51 -1.41
CA PHE A 89 -7.94 -2.95 -1.36
C PHE A 89 -8.92 -3.67 -2.27
N THR A 90 -8.41 -4.40 -3.24
CA THR A 90 -9.23 -5.24 -4.11
C THR A 90 -9.43 -6.61 -3.49
N SER A 91 -8.56 -7.00 -2.56
CA SER A 91 -8.68 -8.21 -1.77
C SER A 91 -8.05 -7.95 -0.41
N PHE A 92 -8.69 -8.41 0.65
CA PHE A 92 -8.19 -8.24 2.02
C PHE A 92 -8.53 -9.50 2.81
N VAL A 93 -7.52 -10.29 3.11
CA VAL A 93 -7.68 -11.53 3.87
C VAL A 93 -6.76 -11.47 5.09
N LEU A 94 -7.36 -11.57 6.26
CA LEU A 94 -6.65 -11.60 7.54
C LEU A 94 -6.89 -12.95 8.20
N GLN A 95 -5.81 -13.69 8.46
CA GLN A 95 -5.88 -15.02 9.06
C GLN A 95 -5.09 -15.12 10.35
#